data_16d74f27b0b1aa8fc89b9766042e1243
#
_entry.id   16d74f27b0b1aa8fc89b9766042e1243
#
_cell.length_a   1.000
_cell.length_b   1.000
_cell.length_c   1.000
_cell.angle_alpha   90.00
_cell.angle_beta   90.00
_cell.angle_gamma   90.00
#
_symmetry.space_group_name_H-M   'P 1'
#
loop_
_entity.id
_entity.type
_entity.pdbx_description
1 polymer ?
#
loop_
_entity_poly.entity_id
_entity_poly.type
_entity_poly.pdbx_seq_one_letter_code
_entity_poly.pdbx_strand_id
1 'polypeptide(L)'
;MRVKKSLVPGDSIILDIDYEGKIDDRFCELGLTEKQRLNTVREDEFFKFGRKCLLLTPAAAWYPVAIPPENPVTPVLSHLDFTLFKLKVIHPLQQVMIAPGIPQVNKNRDTFYFFPSYPLQGLTLCGGDYASKRIKIKDITFLLYYFKGHDFFTRLYPSAKL
;
A
#
# COMPACT_ATOMS: atom_id res chain seq x y z
N MET A 1 -12.48 4.26 -17.37
CA MET A 1 -13.68 3.38 -17.37
C MET A 1 -14.91 4.25 -17.18
N ARG A 2 -16.00 4.05 -17.90
CA ARG A 2 -17.24 4.84 -17.76
C ARG A 2 -18.35 3.92 -17.31
N VAL A 3 -18.94 4.19 -16.16
CA VAL A 3 -20.11 3.47 -15.66
C VAL A 3 -21.33 3.91 -16.46
N LYS A 4 -22.04 2.95 -17.08
CA LYS A 4 -23.20 3.25 -17.95
C LYS A 4 -24.49 3.56 -17.19
N LYS A 5 -24.54 3.26 -15.89
CA LYS A 5 -25.71 3.46 -15.02
C LYS A 5 -25.40 4.54 -14.00
N SER A 6 -26.32 5.48 -13.79
CA SER A 6 -26.24 6.37 -12.63
C SER A 6 -26.40 5.57 -11.36
N LEU A 7 -25.54 5.81 -10.40
CA LEU A 7 -25.60 5.23 -9.07
C LEU A 7 -26.46 6.13 -8.19
N VAL A 8 -27.21 5.51 -7.32
CA VAL A 8 -27.97 6.21 -6.27
C VAL A 8 -27.40 5.85 -4.89
N PRO A 9 -27.63 6.66 -3.86
CA PRO A 9 -27.18 6.36 -2.51
C PRO A 9 -27.61 4.96 -2.08
N GLY A 10 -26.64 4.16 -1.61
CA GLY A 10 -26.85 2.74 -1.25
C GLY A 10 -26.46 1.73 -2.34
N ASP A 11 -26.23 2.17 -3.58
CA ASP A 11 -25.67 1.30 -4.61
C ASP A 11 -24.18 1.02 -4.32
N SER A 12 -23.70 -0.15 -4.76
CA SER A 12 -22.29 -0.53 -4.71
C SER A 12 -21.84 -1.02 -6.08
N ILE A 13 -20.57 -0.78 -6.38
CA ILE A 13 -19.89 -1.32 -7.57
C ILE A 13 -18.78 -2.25 -7.09
N ILE A 14 -18.68 -3.42 -7.70
CA ILE A 14 -17.56 -4.33 -7.52
C ILE A 14 -16.68 -4.20 -8.76
N LEU A 15 -15.41 -3.94 -8.56
CA LEU A 15 -14.39 -3.91 -9.60
C LEU A 15 -13.35 -4.99 -9.31
N ASP A 16 -13.16 -5.90 -10.26
CA ASP A 16 -12.07 -6.86 -10.24
C ASP A 16 -10.99 -6.36 -11.23
N ILE A 17 -9.78 -6.20 -10.73
CA ILE A 17 -8.67 -5.65 -11.50
C ILE A 17 -7.45 -6.51 -11.29
N ASP A 18 -6.96 -7.08 -12.37
CA ASP A 18 -5.69 -7.81 -12.40
C ASP A 18 -4.69 -7.02 -13.23
N TYR A 19 -3.50 -6.86 -12.70
CA TYR A 19 -2.37 -6.31 -13.45
C TYR A 19 -1.07 -6.89 -12.93
N GLU A 20 -0.11 -7.00 -13.83
CA GLU A 20 1.24 -7.45 -13.55
C GLU A 20 2.25 -6.57 -14.26
N GLY A 21 3.46 -6.53 -13.78
CA GLY A 21 4.53 -5.81 -14.43
C GLY A 21 5.73 -5.61 -13.51
N LYS A 22 6.75 -5.02 -14.10
CA LYS A 22 7.89 -4.48 -13.36
C LYS A 22 7.64 -3.01 -13.08
N ILE A 23 7.73 -2.62 -11.83
CA ILE A 23 7.55 -1.23 -11.46
C ILE A 23 8.76 -0.42 -11.95
N ASP A 24 8.49 0.63 -12.71
CA ASP A 24 9.48 1.61 -13.17
C ASP A 24 9.68 2.67 -12.09
N ASP A 25 10.91 3.17 -11.95
CA ASP A 25 11.25 4.24 -11.00
C ASP A 25 10.46 5.54 -11.25
N ARG A 26 9.84 5.65 -12.43
CA ARG A 26 8.99 6.77 -12.85
C ARG A 26 7.50 6.49 -12.69
N PHE A 27 7.12 5.48 -11.95
CA PHE A 27 5.73 5.03 -11.87
C PHE A 27 4.73 6.15 -11.55
N CYS A 28 5.04 7.04 -10.63
CA CYS A 28 4.20 8.18 -10.27
C CYS A 28 4.38 9.40 -11.20
N GLU A 29 5.34 9.35 -12.11
CA GLU A 29 5.63 10.42 -13.07
C GLU A 29 5.03 10.13 -14.45
N LEU A 30 4.25 9.07 -14.59
CA LEU A 30 3.59 8.72 -15.84
C LEU A 30 2.64 9.84 -16.27
N GLY A 31 2.84 10.33 -17.48
CA GLY A 31 2.07 11.45 -18.03
C GLY A 31 2.63 12.84 -17.73
N LEU A 32 3.68 12.98 -16.95
CA LEU A 32 4.36 14.25 -16.75
C LEU A 32 5.36 14.54 -17.87
N THR A 33 5.42 15.79 -18.30
CA THR A 33 6.49 16.27 -19.17
C THR A 33 7.80 16.37 -18.39
N GLU A 34 8.96 16.35 -19.09
CA GLU A 34 10.28 16.48 -18.46
C GLU A 34 10.41 17.77 -17.62
N LYS A 35 9.85 18.88 -18.09
CA LYS A 35 9.81 20.13 -17.34
C LYS A 35 8.98 20.04 -16.06
N GLN A 36 7.88 19.32 -16.09
CA GLN A 36 7.05 19.09 -14.91
C GLN A 36 7.78 18.20 -13.91
N ARG A 37 8.50 17.17 -14.36
CA ARG A 37 9.32 16.29 -13.49
C ARG A 37 10.43 17.06 -12.76
N LEU A 38 11.09 18.00 -13.42
CA LEU A 38 12.14 18.81 -12.79
C LEU A 38 11.61 19.73 -11.70
N ASN A 39 10.34 20.12 -11.79
CA ASN A 39 9.67 20.96 -10.80
C ASN A 39 8.85 20.18 -9.76
N THR A 40 8.72 18.87 -9.94
CA THR A 40 8.06 18.02 -8.97
C THR A 40 9.02 17.79 -7.81
N VAL A 41 8.58 18.10 -6.60
CA VAL A 41 9.30 17.68 -5.39
C VAL A 41 9.35 16.15 -5.49
N ARG A 42 10.55 15.59 -5.52
CA ARG A 42 10.75 14.13 -5.53
C ARG A 42 10.25 13.59 -4.21
N GLU A 43 9.05 13.07 -4.26
CA GLU A 43 8.37 12.61 -3.08
C GLU A 43 8.64 11.11 -2.93
N ASP A 44 9.85 10.77 -2.49
CA ASP A 44 10.17 9.45 -1.94
C ASP A 44 9.19 9.04 -0.82
N GLU A 45 8.29 9.96 -0.47
CA GLU A 45 7.26 9.77 0.55
C GLU A 45 6.06 8.95 0.07
N PHE A 46 5.74 8.98 -1.24
CA PHE A 46 4.53 8.31 -1.75
C PHE A 46 4.79 6.90 -2.25
N PHE A 47 5.99 6.66 -2.73
CA PHE A 47 6.39 5.35 -3.19
C PHE A 47 7.90 5.16 -3.04
N LYS A 48 8.31 3.93 -2.88
CA LYS A 48 9.73 3.55 -2.87
C LYS A 48 9.89 2.17 -3.48
N PHE A 49 10.81 2.08 -4.42
CA PHE A 49 11.19 0.83 -5.03
C PHE A 49 12.67 0.60 -4.85
N GLY A 50 13.02 -0.62 -4.56
CA GLY A 50 14.41 -1.04 -4.45
C GLY A 50 14.49 -2.55 -4.39
N ARG A 51 15.69 -3.08 -4.54
CA ARG A 51 15.90 -4.53 -4.44
C ARG A 51 15.47 -5.11 -3.09
N LYS A 52 15.36 -4.27 -2.06
CA LYS A 52 15.07 -4.69 -0.68
C LYS A 52 13.74 -4.21 -0.14
N CYS A 53 13.10 -3.26 -0.79
CA CYS A 53 11.85 -2.69 -0.29
C CYS A 53 10.93 -2.19 -1.40
N LEU A 54 9.64 -2.27 -1.11
CA LEU A 54 8.53 -1.73 -1.86
C LEU A 54 7.69 -0.90 -0.90
N LEU A 55 7.31 0.31 -1.31
CA LEU A 55 6.29 1.12 -0.64
C LEU A 55 5.39 1.70 -1.72
N LEU A 56 4.10 1.46 -1.62
CA LEU A 56 3.05 2.02 -2.46
C LEU A 56 1.98 2.59 -1.54
N THR A 57 1.90 3.90 -1.48
CA THR A 57 0.83 4.60 -0.75
C THR A 57 -0.34 4.92 -1.68
N PRO A 58 -1.51 5.30 -1.18
CA PRO A 58 -2.63 5.74 -2.01
C PRO A 58 -2.26 6.87 -2.97
N ALA A 59 -1.39 7.79 -2.55
CA ALA A 59 -0.92 8.91 -3.36
C ALA A 59 -0.12 8.47 -4.61
N ALA A 60 0.46 7.27 -4.58
CA ALA A 60 1.12 6.69 -5.75
C ALA A 60 0.14 6.25 -6.86
N ALA A 61 -1.17 6.33 -6.63
CA ALA A 61 -2.21 5.94 -7.57
C ALA A 61 -1.98 4.54 -8.21
N TRP A 62 -1.46 3.61 -7.42
CA TRP A 62 -1.08 2.27 -7.87
C TRP A 62 -2.27 1.32 -8.09
N TYR A 63 -3.46 1.75 -7.73
CA TYR A 63 -4.73 1.11 -8.02
C TYR A 63 -5.73 2.16 -8.53
N PRO A 64 -6.77 1.79 -9.29
CA PRO A 64 -7.76 2.73 -9.77
C PRO A 64 -8.49 3.44 -8.64
N VAL A 65 -8.66 4.74 -8.78
CA VAL A 65 -9.45 5.59 -7.88
C VAL A 65 -10.62 6.20 -8.64
N ALA A 66 -11.74 6.42 -7.97
CA ALA A 66 -12.95 6.94 -8.59
C ALA A 66 -12.78 8.39 -9.08
N ILE A 67 -11.92 9.15 -8.44
CA ILE A 67 -11.68 10.57 -8.73
C ILE A 67 -10.20 10.73 -9.05
N PRO A 68 -9.84 11.30 -10.20
CA PRO A 68 -8.45 11.59 -10.50
C PRO A 68 -7.91 12.61 -9.50
N PRO A 69 -6.62 12.59 -9.18
CA PRO A 69 -6.00 13.57 -8.31
C PRO A 69 -6.20 14.98 -8.89
N GLU A 70 -6.58 15.95 -8.05
CA GLU A 70 -6.81 17.34 -8.46
C GLU A 70 -5.55 18.00 -9.05
N ASN A 71 -4.38 17.56 -8.58
CA ASN A 71 -3.10 18.03 -9.07
C ASN A 71 -2.18 16.82 -9.35
N PRO A 72 -1.82 16.56 -10.61
CA PRO A 72 -0.91 15.47 -10.95
C PRO A 72 0.52 15.66 -10.42
N VAL A 73 0.90 16.88 -10.05
CA VAL A 73 2.23 17.20 -9.49
C VAL A 73 2.27 16.92 -7.99
N THR A 74 1.17 17.20 -7.30
CA THR A 74 1.01 16.91 -5.87
C THR A 74 -0.35 16.25 -5.67
N PRO A 75 -0.44 14.93 -5.85
CA PRO A 75 -1.71 14.22 -5.79
C PRO A 75 -2.23 14.18 -4.35
N VAL A 76 -2.99 15.18 -3.97
CA VAL A 76 -3.73 15.17 -2.70
C VAL A 76 -5.02 14.40 -2.92
N LEU A 77 -5.10 13.21 -2.38
CA LEU A 77 -6.28 12.36 -2.44
C LEU A 77 -7.27 12.74 -1.32
N SER A 78 -7.72 14.01 -1.33
CA SER A 78 -8.50 14.59 -0.24
C SER A 78 -9.96 14.13 -0.15
N HIS A 79 -10.47 13.47 -1.18
CA HIS A 79 -11.90 13.11 -1.28
C HIS A 79 -12.12 11.65 -1.69
N LEU A 80 -11.33 10.73 -1.14
CA LEU A 80 -11.53 9.31 -1.40
C LEU A 80 -12.74 8.79 -0.63
N ASP A 81 -13.63 8.13 -1.34
CA ASP A 81 -14.70 7.35 -0.72
C ASP A 81 -14.15 6.14 0.01
N PHE A 82 -14.88 5.72 1.03
CA PHE A 82 -14.57 4.48 1.73
C PHE A 82 -14.83 3.27 0.84
N THR A 83 -13.82 2.44 0.65
CA THR A 83 -13.86 1.26 -0.21
C THR A 83 -13.47 0.01 0.58
N LEU A 84 -14.19 -1.08 0.37
CA LEU A 84 -13.82 -2.39 0.90
C LEU A 84 -12.89 -3.09 -0.09
N PHE A 85 -11.65 -3.24 0.29
CA PHE A 85 -10.62 -3.86 -0.55
C PHE A 85 -10.49 -5.36 -0.29
N LYS A 86 -10.22 -6.10 -1.35
CA LYS A 86 -9.67 -7.47 -1.32
C LYS A 86 -8.41 -7.46 -2.16
N LEU A 87 -7.27 -7.66 -1.53
CA LEU A 87 -5.98 -7.58 -2.22
C LEU A 87 -5.33 -8.95 -2.27
N LYS A 88 -4.95 -9.40 -3.47
CA LYS A 88 -4.06 -10.52 -3.71
C LYS A 88 -2.75 -10.00 -4.28
N VAL A 89 -1.64 -10.33 -3.65
CA VAL A 89 -0.30 -9.97 -4.11
C VAL A 89 0.48 -11.23 -4.41
N ILE A 90 1.00 -11.36 -5.61
CA ILE A 90 1.92 -12.42 -5.99
C ILE A 90 3.30 -11.81 -6.13
N HIS A 91 4.25 -12.28 -5.34
CA HIS A 91 5.61 -11.75 -5.33
C HIS A 91 6.66 -12.89 -5.26
N PRO A 92 7.44 -13.11 -6.32
CA PRO A 92 8.29 -14.30 -6.43
C PRO A 92 9.51 -14.31 -5.50
N LEU A 93 9.88 -13.17 -4.93
CA LEU A 93 11.10 -13.04 -4.11
C LEU A 93 10.93 -13.45 -2.64
N GLN A 94 9.81 -14.05 -2.25
CA GLN A 94 9.51 -14.47 -0.88
C GLN A 94 9.70 -13.36 0.18
N GLN A 95 9.56 -12.11 -0.23
CA GLN A 95 9.59 -10.97 0.69
C GLN A 95 8.30 -10.91 1.50
N VAL A 96 8.38 -10.29 2.66
CA VAL A 96 7.20 -10.05 3.49
C VAL A 96 6.38 -8.93 2.86
N MET A 97 5.11 -9.19 2.58
CA MET A 97 4.16 -8.19 2.14
C MET A 97 3.27 -7.75 3.30
N ILE A 98 3.02 -6.46 3.39
CA ILE A 98 2.25 -5.82 4.46
C ILE A 98 1.24 -4.89 3.82
N ALA A 99 -0.03 -5.09 4.12
CA ALA A 99 -1.14 -4.22 3.73
C ALA A 99 -2.18 -4.23 4.87
N PRO A 100 -3.18 -3.36 4.84
CA PRO A 100 -4.26 -3.41 5.80
C PRO A 100 -4.98 -4.77 5.82
N GLY A 101 -5.30 -5.26 7.01
CA GLY A 101 -5.89 -6.58 7.25
C GLY A 101 -4.86 -7.62 7.72
N ILE A 102 -5.36 -8.76 8.14
CA ILE A 102 -4.51 -9.89 8.57
C ILE A 102 -4.09 -10.67 7.33
N PRO A 103 -2.78 -10.80 7.05
CA PRO A 103 -2.33 -11.51 5.87
C PRO A 103 -2.60 -13.01 5.97
N GLN A 104 -3.17 -13.56 4.89
CA GLN A 104 -3.18 -14.99 4.64
C GLN A 104 -2.11 -15.29 3.59
N VAL A 105 -1.20 -16.19 3.88
CA VAL A 105 -0.05 -16.48 3.04
C VAL A 105 -0.11 -17.94 2.60
N ASN A 106 0.13 -18.19 1.32
CA ASN A 106 0.18 -19.55 0.81
C ASN A 106 1.44 -20.33 1.32
N LYS A 107 1.49 -21.63 1.06
CA LYS A 107 2.59 -22.49 1.52
C LYS A 107 3.96 -22.09 0.95
N ASN A 108 3.99 -21.59 -0.28
CA ASN A 108 5.22 -21.19 -0.97
C ASN A 108 5.71 -19.79 -0.53
N ARG A 109 4.88 -19.04 0.21
CA ARG A 109 5.17 -17.68 0.65
C ARG A 109 5.40 -16.68 -0.49
N ASP A 110 4.81 -16.93 -1.63
CA ASP A 110 4.85 -16.08 -2.82
C ASP A 110 3.52 -15.37 -3.08
N THR A 111 2.45 -15.77 -2.40
CA THR A 111 1.12 -15.21 -2.56
C THR A 111 0.53 -14.81 -1.22
N PHE A 112 0.09 -13.57 -1.15
CA PHE A 112 -0.47 -12.92 0.03
C PHE A 112 -1.89 -12.46 -0.27
N TYR A 113 -2.80 -12.70 0.66
CA TYR A 113 -4.17 -12.20 0.60
C TYR A 113 -4.43 -11.30 1.79
N PHE A 114 -5.03 -10.14 1.54
CA PHE A 114 -5.39 -9.17 2.55
C PHE A 114 -6.88 -8.86 2.44
N PHE A 115 -7.60 -9.01 3.53
CA PHE A 115 -9.03 -8.77 3.63
C PHE A 115 -9.30 -7.84 4.83
N PRO A 116 -9.17 -6.51 4.65
CA PRO A 116 -9.55 -5.57 5.68
C PRO A 116 -11.02 -5.77 6.08
N SER A 117 -11.28 -5.77 7.39
CA SER A 117 -12.65 -5.95 7.91
C SER A 117 -13.49 -4.68 7.81
N TYR A 118 -12.87 -3.56 7.49
CA TYR A 118 -13.49 -2.25 7.43
C TYR A 118 -13.20 -1.58 6.10
N PRO A 119 -14.13 -0.74 5.58
CA PRO A 119 -13.83 0.11 4.45
C PRO A 119 -12.71 1.09 4.78
N LEU A 120 -11.83 1.33 3.82
CA LEU A 120 -10.67 2.20 3.92
C LEU A 120 -10.76 3.31 2.87
N GLN A 121 -10.23 4.48 3.19
CA GLN A 121 -10.09 5.56 2.22
C GLN A 121 -8.93 5.33 1.25
N GLY A 122 -8.02 4.43 1.58
CA GLY A 122 -6.90 4.11 0.71
C GLY A 122 -6.20 2.83 1.12
N LEU A 123 -5.44 2.27 0.19
CA LEU A 123 -4.73 1.02 0.35
C LEU A 123 -3.22 1.26 0.20
N THR A 124 -2.49 0.97 1.26
CA THR A 124 -1.02 0.99 1.24
C THR A 124 -0.49 -0.43 1.15
N LEU A 125 0.49 -0.65 0.31
CA LEU A 125 1.23 -1.90 0.21
C LEU A 125 2.69 -1.65 0.50
N CYS A 126 3.24 -2.37 1.47
CA CYS A 126 4.66 -2.42 1.74
C CYS A 126 5.19 -3.82 1.49
N GLY A 127 6.41 -3.91 0.98
CA GLY A 127 7.08 -5.18 0.78
C GLY A 127 8.57 -5.07 1.12
N GLY A 128 9.16 -6.16 1.59
CA GLY A 128 10.59 -6.13 1.87
C GLY A 128 11.12 -7.34 2.64
N ASP A 129 12.44 -7.36 2.81
CA ASP A 129 13.12 -8.35 3.64
C ASP A 129 13.03 -7.96 5.13
N TYR A 130 11.80 -7.98 5.64
CA TYR A 130 11.53 -7.61 7.02
C TYR A 130 11.69 -8.78 7.98
N ALA A 131 12.27 -8.47 9.14
CA ALA A 131 12.04 -9.24 10.36
C ALA A 131 10.80 -8.68 11.07
N SER A 132 10.18 -9.47 11.92
CA SER A 132 9.01 -9.02 12.69
C SER A 132 9.14 -9.37 14.16
N LYS A 133 8.57 -8.50 15.00
CA LYS A 133 8.39 -8.72 16.44
C LYS A 133 6.90 -8.54 16.76
N ARG A 134 6.38 -9.46 17.56
CA ARG A 134 5.00 -9.40 18.06
C ARG A 134 5.02 -9.03 19.54
N ILE A 135 4.21 -8.05 19.89
CA ILE A 135 4.02 -7.61 21.28
C ILE A 135 2.53 -7.62 21.56
N LYS A 136 2.10 -8.29 22.62
CA LYS A 136 0.70 -8.28 23.07
C LYS A 136 0.58 -7.42 24.31
N ILE A 137 -0.28 -6.42 24.27
CA ILE A 137 -0.61 -5.56 25.41
C ILE A 137 -2.13 -5.63 25.57
N LYS A 138 -2.57 -6.22 26.67
CA LYS A 138 -3.99 -6.56 26.91
C LYS A 138 -4.53 -7.37 25.72
N ASP A 139 -5.58 -6.89 25.06
CA ASP A 139 -6.22 -7.56 23.93
C ASP A 139 -5.71 -7.08 22.56
N ILE A 140 -4.75 -6.16 22.56
CA ILE A 140 -4.17 -5.59 21.34
C ILE A 140 -2.86 -6.28 21.03
N THR A 141 -2.72 -6.75 19.80
CA THR A 141 -1.47 -7.30 19.29
C THR A 141 -0.82 -6.30 18.33
N PHE A 142 0.39 -5.88 18.69
CA PHE A 142 1.23 -5.03 17.85
C PHE A 142 2.19 -5.90 17.06
N LEU A 143 2.26 -5.67 15.74
CA LEU A 143 3.23 -6.28 14.85
C LEU A 143 4.19 -5.18 14.39
N LEU A 144 5.45 -5.31 14.78
CA LEU A 144 6.51 -4.41 14.35
C LEU A 144 7.32 -5.11 13.26
N TYR A 145 7.41 -4.48 12.11
CA TYR A 145 8.25 -4.93 11.00
C TYR A 145 9.44 -3.99 10.85
N TYR A 146 10.63 -4.55 10.66
CA TYR A 146 11.87 -3.79 10.52
C TYR A 146 12.85 -4.52 9.60
N PHE A 147 13.72 -3.78 8.94
CA PHE A 147 14.78 -4.40 8.14
C PHE A 147 15.78 -5.14 9.04
N LYS A 148 16.22 -6.30 8.60
CA LYS A 148 17.27 -7.06 9.29
C LYS A 148 18.48 -6.17 9.53
N GLY A 149 18.99 -6.16 10.75
CA GLY A 149 20.06 -5.25 11.17
C GLY A 149 19.64 -3.85 11.61
N HIS A 150 18.36 -3.49 11.46
CA HIS A 150 17.79 -2.23 11.95
C HIS A 150 16.87 -2.44 13.15
N ASP A 151 17.34 -3.25 14.10
CA ASP A 151 16.56 -3.64 15.29
C ASP A 151 16.62 -2.63 16.45
N PHE A 152 17.29 -1.49 16.24
CA PHE A 152 17.50 -0.49 17.29
C PHE A 152 16.18 0.05 17.88
N PHE A 153 15.12 0.14 17.09
CA PHE A 153 13.80 0.51 17.59
C PHE A 153 13.24 -0.50 18.61
N THR A 154 13.59 -1.77 18.45
CA THR A 154 13.15 -2.80 19.41
C THR A 154 13.84 -2.68 20.75
N ARG A 155 14.97 -1.96 20.81
CA ARG A 155 15.75 -1.69 22.03
C ARG A 155 15.30 -0.41 22.71
N LEU A 156 14.85 0.59 21.94
CA LEU A 156 14.34 1.85 22.47
C LEU A 156 13.02 1.69 23.21
N TYR A 157 12.27 0.62 22.90
CA TYR A 157 11.04 0.25 23.59
C TYR A 157 11.15 -1.18 24.16
N PRO A 158 12.11 -1.44 25.07
CA PRO A 158 12.20 -2.73 25.73
C PRO A 158 11.03 -2.83 26.69
N SER A 159 9.99 -3.53 26.28
CA SER A 159 8.81 -3.78 27.09
C SER A 159 8.27 -2.51 27.78
N ALA A 160 7.31 -1.85 27.18
CA ALA A 160 6.44 -0.99 27.94
C ALA A 160 5.82 -1.86 29.05
N LYS A 161 6.42 -1.83 30.21
CA LYS A 161 5.74 -2.17 31.46
C LYS A 161 4.74 -1.03 31.67
N LEU A 162 3.57 -1.19 31.09
CA LEU A 162 2.38 -0.44 31.44
C LEU A 162 1.56 -1.25 32.42
#